data_6256807a030e849f9e34fbeb5aeaa842
#
_entry.id   6256807a030e849f9e34fbeb5aeaa842
#
_cell.length_a   1.000
_cell.length_b   1.000
_cell.length_c   1.000
_cell.angle_alpha   90.00
_cell.angle_beta   90.00
_cell.angle_gamma   90.00
#
_symmetry.space_group_name_H-M   'P 1'
#
loop_
_entity.id
_entity.type
_entity.pdbx_description
1 polymer ?
#
loop_
_entity_poly.entity_id
_entity_poly.type
_entity_poly.pdbx_seq_one_letter_code
_entity_poly.pdbx_strand_id
1 'polypeptide(L)'
;MEDIIKGIGLLLEFQNILLILSGVLIGVLVGALPGLSSPMAIALLIPFTISLDPVAAIAMMAALYCAGTFGGSITAILINAPGAPPAVATALDGYPMAKNGEPGRALGLAAVSSVFGGIFSLIIFIFAAPLLAKLALEFGPAEYFGLAVFALSMLASMSGKSCLLYTSPSPRDRVL
;
A
#
# COMPACT_ATOMS: atom_id res chain seq x y z
N MET A 1 3.65 -24.67 -13.72
CA MET A 1 5.09 -24.38 -13.44
C MET A 1 5.78 -23.68 -14.59
N GLU A 2 5.52 -24.06 -15.83
CA GLU A 2 6.10 -23.38 -17.01
C GLU A 2 5.75 -21.89 -17.09
N ASP A 3 4.52 -21.51 -16.74
CA ASP A 3 4.10 -20.11 -16.76
C ASP A 3 4.81 -19.23 -15.73
N ILE A 4 5.16 -19.83 -14.58
CA ILE A 4 5.93 -19.12 -13.54
C ILE A 4 7.36 -18.86 -14.02
N ILE A 5 7.99 -19.85 -14.66
CA ILE A 5 9.35 -19.73 -15.19
C ILE A 5 9.40 -18.69 -16.32
N LYS A 6 8.41 -18.72 -17.22
CA LYS A 6 8.26 -17.69 -18.27
C LYS A 6 8.06 -16.31 -17.68
N GLY A 7 7.19 -16.17 -16.66
CA GLY A 7 6.97 -14.91 -15.98
C GLY A 7 8.23 -14.34 -15.33
N ILE A 8 9.03 -15.18 -14.67
CA ILE A 8 10.31 -14.77 -14.08
C ILE A 8 11.29 -14.33 -15.19
N GLY A 9 11.34 -15.06 -16.32
CA GLY A 9 12.18 -14.70 -17.46
C GLY A 9 11.84 -13.31 -18.01
N LEU A 10 10.55 -13.01 -18.18
CA LEU A 10 10.08 -11.70 -18.63
C LEU A 10 10.43 -10.58 -17.64
N LEU A 11 10.30 -10.84 -16.34
CA LEU A 11 10.63 -9.82 -15.31
C LEU A 11 12.14 -9.51 -15.25
N LEU A 12 13.00 -10.45 -15.64
CA LEU A 12 14.45 -10.29 -15.65
C LEU A 12 14.97 -9.56 -16.90
N GLU A 13 14.13 -9.20 -17.86
CA GLU A 13 14.53 -8.33 -18.96
C GLU A 13 14.97 -6.97 -18.44
N PHE A 14 16.05 -6.43 -19.01
CA PHE A 14 16.64 -5.17 -18.54
C PHE A 14 15.65 -4.01 -18.53
N GLN A 15 14.77 -3.94 -19.51
CA GLN A 15 13.73 -2.91 -19.61
C GLN A 15 12.73 -3.01 -18.46
N ASN A 16 12.30 -4.24 -18.11
CA ASN A 16 11.33 -4.50 -17.05
C ASN A 16 11.93 -4.21 -15.67
N ILE A 17 13.22 -4.51 -15.47
CA ILE A 17 13.94 -4.16 -14.25
C ILE A 17 14.00 -2.64 -14.07
N LEU A 18 14.26 -1.87 -15.12
CA LEU A 18 14.25 -0.40 -15.04
C LEU A 18 12.87 0.15 -14.68
N LEU A 19 11.82 -0.42 -15.24
CA LEU A 19 10.43 -0.04 -14.91
C LEU A 19 10.08 -0.38 -13.46
N ILE A 20 10.47 -1.54 -12.97
CA ILE A 20 10.29 -1.94 -11.56
C ILE A 20 11.05 -0.98 -10.64
N LEU A 21 12.31 -0.67 -10.94
CA LEU A 21 13.11 0.29 -10.16
C LEU A 21 12.49 1.68 -10.15
N SER A 22 11.96 2.14 -11.27
CA SER A 22 11.25 3.42 -11.34
C SER A 22 9.99 3.40 -10.49
N GLY A 23 9.24 2.29 -10.51
CA GLY A 23 8.08 2.07 -9.65
C GLY A 23 8.44 2.13 -8.16
N VAL A 24 9.55 1.48 -7.76
CA VAL A 24 10.06 1.53 -6.38
C VAL A 24 10.41 2.96 -5.98
N LEU A 25 11.16 3.69 -6.80
CA LEU A 25 11.56 5.07 -6.50
C LEU A 25 10.35 5.99 -6.33
N ILE A 26 9.42 5.95 -7.29
CA ILE A 26 8.18 6.73 -7.22
C ILE A 26 7.35 6.31 -6.00
N GLY A 27 7.25 5.00 -5.74
CA GLY A 27 6.51 4.47 -4.60
C GLY A 27 7.03 4.98 -3.26
N VAL A 28 8.35 4.88 -3.02
CA VAL A 28 8.95 5.39 -1.78
C VAL A 28 8.72 6.89 -1.62
N LEU A 29 8.92 7.67 -2.68
CA LEU A 29 8.70 9.13 -2.64
C LEU A 29 7.25 9.48 -2.33
N VAL A 30 6.30 8.86 -3.02
CA VAL A 30 4.86 9.11 -2.79
C VAL A 30 4.44 8.63 -1.41
N GLY A 31 4.89 7.45 -0.98
CA GLY A 31 4.58 6.91 0.34
C GLY A 31 5.15 7.73 1.49
N ALA A 32 6.30 8.37 1.27
CA ALA A 32 6.91 9.26 2.24
C ALA A 32 6.21 10.63 2.33
N LEU A 33 5.30 10.97 1.41
CA LEU A 33 4.53 12.21 1.47
C LEU A 33 3.22 11.96 2.23
N PRO A 34 3.04 12.53 3.44
CA PRO A 34 1.79 12.37 4.17
C PRO A 34 0.63 12.99 3.39
N GLY A 35 -0.45 12.22 3.23
CA GLY A 35 -1.63 12.62 2.45
C GLY A 35 -1.68 12.07 1.02
N LEU A 36 -0.59 11.52 0.47
CA LEU A 36 -0.59 10.78 -0.78
C LEU A 36 -0.57 9.28 -0.47
N SER A 37 -1.58 8.56 -0.96
CA SER A 37 -1.64 7.10 -0.79
C SER A 37 -1.08 6.37 -2.02
N SER A 38 -0.53 5.17 -1.82
CA SER A 38 -0.04 4.33 -2.93
C SER A 38 -1.11 4.06 -3.99
N PRO A 39 -2.39 3.78 -3.64
CA PRO A 39 -3.46 3.65 -4.63
C PRO A 39 -3.70 4.91 -5.47
N MET A 40 -3.55 6.09 -4.88
CA MET A 40 -3.69 7.36 -5.61
C MET A 40 -2.55 7.53 -6.63
N ALA A 41 -1.32 7.18 -6.25
CA ALA A 41 -0.20 7.21 -7.18
C ALA A 41 -0.38 6.21 -8.33
N ILE A 42 -0.88 5.00 -8.06
CA ILE A 42 -1.22 4.02 -9.09
C ILE A 42 -2.26 4.61 -10.04
N ALA A 43 -3.35 5.18 -9.53
CA ALA A 43 -4.39 5.76 -10.36
C ALA A 43 -3.88 6.86 -11.31
N LEU A 44 -2.93 7.68 -10.84
CA LEU A 44 -2.28 8.70 -11.67
C LEU A 44 -1.35 8.12 -12.73
N LEU A 45 -0.77 6.94 -12.47
CA LEU A 45 0.17 6.30 -13.41
C LEU A 45 -0.52 5.37 -14.42
N ILE A 46 -1.75 4.94 -14.18
CA ILE A 46 -2.50 4.07 -15.12
C ILE A 46 -2.44 4.60 -16.58
N PRO A 47 -2.69 5.90 -16.89
CA PRO A 47 -2.63 6.38 -18.26
C PRO A 47 -1.26 6.20 -18.92
N PHE A 48 -0.17 6.26 -18.15
CA PHE A 48 1.18 6.07 -18.66
C PHE A 48 1.52 4.60 -18.91
N THR A 49 0.86 3.67 -18.18
CA THR A 49 1.11 2.24 -18.33
C THR A 49 0.39 1.62 -19.53
N ILE A 50 -0.57 2.31 -20.16
CA ILE A 50 -1.31 1.80 -21.33
C ILE A 50 -0.39 1.53 -22.54
N SER A 51 0.72 2.28 -22.65
CA SER A 51 1.71 2.12 -23.71
C SER A 51 2.78 1.07 -23.41
N LEU A 52 2.77 0.49 -22.21
CA LEU A 52 3.74 -0.51 -21.79
C LEU A 52 3.21 -1.93 -22.02
N ASP A 53 4.12 -2.91 -22.05
CA ASP A 53 3.74 -4.30 -22.02
C ASP A 53 2.94 -4.61 -20.73
N PRO A 54 1.81 -5.36 -20.80
CA PRO A 54 0.96 -5.61 -19.64
C PRO A 54 1.69 -6.22 -18.43
N VAL A 55 2.67 -7.10 -18.67
CA VAL A 55 3.45 -7.72 -17.59
C VAL A 55 4.32 -6.69 -16.90
N ALA A 56 5.00 -5.85 -17.67
CA ALA A 56 5.84 -4.77 -17.17
C ALA A 56 5.04 -3.72 -16.40
N ALA A 57 3.87 -3.35 -16.93
CA ALA A 57 2.97 -2.39 -16.30
C ALA A 57 2.48 -2.87 -14.92
N ILE A 58 2.04 -4.13 -14.85
CA ILE A 58 1.57 -4.74 -13.59
C ILE A 58 2.72 -4.85 -12.59
N ALA A 59 3.90 -5.28 -13.03
CA ALA A 59 5.08 -5.39 -12.17
C ALA A 59 5.53 -4.03 -11.62
N MET A 60 5.55 -2.98 -12.44
CA MET A 60 5.86 -1.62 -12.03
C MET A 60 4.84 -1.10 -10.99
N MET A 61 3.54 -1.30 -11.23
CA MET A 61 2.48 -0.87 -10.30
C MET A 61 2.52 -1.63 -8.98
N ALA A 62 2.81 -2.94 -9.01
CA ALA A 62 2.98 -3.74 -7.81
C ALA A 62 4.20 -3.30 -7.00
N ALA A 63 5.32 -3.02 -7.66
CA ALA A 63 6.53 -2.48 -7.04
C ALA A 63 6.28 -1.12 -6.40
N LEU A 64 5.56 -0.23 -7.08
CA LEU A 64 5.14 1.07 -6.56
C LEU A 64 4.27 0.93 -5.31
N TYR A 65 3.31 0.00 -5.33
CA TYR A 65 2.43 -0.23 -4.18
C TYR A 65 3.20 -0.70 -2.95
N CYS A 66 4.06 -1.72 -3.11
CA CYS A 66 4.89 -2.25 -2.03
C CYS A 66 5.84 -1.19 -1.47
N ALA A 67 6.53 -0.48 -2.36
CA ALA A 67 7.47 0.56 -2.00
C ALA A 67 6.79 1.77 -1.33
N GLY A 68 5.60 2.15 -1.80
CA GLY A 68 4.83 3.23 -1.22
C GLY A 68 4.30 2.90 0.18
N THR A 69 3.90 1.66 0.40
CA THR A 69 3.50 1.20 1.74
C THR A 69 4.66 1.25 2.73
N PHE A 70 5.86 0.84 2.29
CA PHE A 70 7.08 0.96 3.10
C PHE A 70 7.48 2.44 3.32
N GLY A 71 7.38 3.28 2.26
CA GLY A 71 7.63 4.72 2.35
C GLY A 71 6.78 5.41 3.42
N GLY A 72 5.49 5.01 3.53
CA GLY A 72 4.59 5.49 4.58
C GLY A 72 5.03 5.12 5.99
N SER A 73 5.73 4.00 6.17
CA SER A 73 6.30 3.60 7.46
C SER A 73 7.48 4.47 7.86
N ILE A 74 8.24 5.01 6.91
CA ILE A 74 9.38 5.92 7.19
C ILE A 74 8.89 7.18 7.90
N THR A 75 7.86 7.84 7.34
CA THR A 75 7.28 9.05 7.95
C THR A 75 6.52 8.76 9.23
N ALA A 76 5.88 7.59 9.33
CA ALA A 76 5.26 7.15 10.58
C ALA A 76 6.27 7.05 11.72
N ILE A 77 7.47 6.49 11.46
CA ILE A 77 8.54 6.33 12.45
C ILE A 77 9.19 7.67 12.79
N LEU A 78 9.50 8.50 11.78
CA LEU A 78 10.31 9.71 11.99
C LEU A 78 9.52 10.90 12.53
N ILE A 79 8.30 11.10 12.05
CA ILE A 79 7.50 12.31 12.33
C ILE A 79 6.09 11.99 12.86
N ASN A 80 5.79 10.73 13.16
CA ASN A 80 4.47 10.28 13.61
C ASN A 80 3.33 10.65 12.64
N ALA A 81 3.62 10.71 11.35
CA ALA A 81 2.66 11.01 10.29
C ALA A 81 2.59 9.81 9.33
N PRO A 82 1.70 8.82 9.57
CA PRO A 82 1.58 7.64 8.72
C PRO A 82 1.13 8.05 7.31
N GLY A 83 1.94 7.72 6.30
CA GLY A 83 1.63 7.99 4.89
C GLY A 83 0.65 6.97 4.29
N ALA A 84 0.54 5.80 4.90
CA ALA A 84 -0.35 4.72 4.47
C ALA A 84 -1.09 4.11 5.68
N PRO A 85 -2.33 3.57 5.50
CA PRO A 85 -3.10 3.01 6.62
C PRO A 85 -2.35 1.96 7.45
N PRO A 86 -1.62 0.99 6.87
CA PRO A 86 -0.87 0.01 7.66
C PRO A 86 0.29 0.62 8.45
N ALA A 87 0.81 1.78 8.06
CA ALA A 87 1.89 2.46 8.76
C ALA A 87 1.47 3.05 10.12
N VAL A 88 0.16 3.13 10.41
CA VAL A 88 -0.36 3.52 11.74
C VAL A 88 0.14 2.56 12.81
N ALA A 89 0.12 1.24 12.54
CA ALA A 89 0.65 0.25 13.47
C ALA A 89 2.16 0.43 13.71
N THR A 90 2.91 0.76 12.66
CA THR A 90 4.35 1.02 12.75
C THR A 90 4.67 2.27 13.58
N ALA A 91 3.78 3.27 13.57
CA ALA A 91 3.95 4.50 14.35
C ALA A 91 3.90 4.25 15.86
N LEU A 92 3.11 3.27 16.32
CA LEU A 92 2.90 3.00 17.74
C LEU A 92 4.22 2.68 18.49
N ASP A 93 5.05 1.86 17.89
CA ASP A 93 6.33 1.45 18.49
C ASP A 93 7.53 2.18 17.86
N GLY A 94 7.48 2.44 16.55
CA GLY A 94 8.57 3.04 15.81
C GLY A 94 8.83 4.50 16.16
N TYR A 95 7.79 5.30 16.35
CA TYR A 95 7.95 6.71 16.72
C TYR A 95 8.53 6.90 18.13
N PRO A 96 8.09 6.19 19.19
CA PRO A 96 8.75 6.24 20.49
C PRO A 96 10.23 5.85 20.44
N MET A 97 10.59 4.82 19.65
CA MET A 97 12.00 4.44 19.45
C MET A 97 12.79 5.58 18.79
N ALA A 98 12.23 6.21 17.75
CA ALA A 98 12.88 7.33 17.08
C ALA A 98 13.06 8.54 18.03
N LYS A 99 12.07 8.83 18.87
CA LYS A 99 12.12 9.88 19.88
C LYS A 99 13.16 9.63 20.95
N ASN A 100 13.43 8.37 21.28
CA ASN A 100 14.48 7.96 22.20
C ASN A 100 15.89 8.00 21.59
N GLY A 101 16.04 8.48 20.35
CA GLY A 101 17.34 8.62 19.68
C GLY A 101 17.77 7.40 18.87
N GLU A 102 16.89 6.40 18.67
CA GLU A 102 17.17 5.18 17.90
C GLU A 102 16.39 5.07 16.59
N PRO A 103 16.31 6.13 15.75
CA PRO A 103 15.51 6.07 14.51
C PRO A 103 16.02 5.05 13.50
N GLY A 104 17.34 4.88 13.41
CA GLY A 104 17.95 3.89 12.51
C GLY A 104 17.60 2.46 12.88
N ARG A 105 17.52 2.15 14.18
CA ARG A 105 17.08 0.84 14.66
C ARG A 105 15.61 0.57 14.35
N ALA A 106 14.75 1.57 14.55
CA ALA A 106 13.32 1.46 14.24
C ALA A 106 13.10 1.22 12.75
N LEU A 107 13.77 1.99 11.87
CA LEU A 107 13.70 1.82 10.42
C LEU A 107 14.27 0.46 9.98
N GLY A 108 15.38 0.02 10.56
CA GLY A 108 15.98 -1.28 10.28
C GLY A 108 15.04 -2.44 10.63
N LEU A 109 14.40 -2.40 11.80
CA LEU A 109 13.42 -3.40 12.20
C LEU A 109 12.20 -3.40 11.27
N ALA A 110 11.70 -2.23 10.88
CA ALA A 110 10.60 -2.12 9.94
C ALA A 110 10.96 -2.70 8.56
N ALA A 111 12.17 -2.43 8.05
CA ALA A 111 12.64 -2.99 6.79
C ALA A 111 12.78 -4.52 6.83
N VAL A 112 13.42 -5.05 7.87
CA VAL A 112 13.60 -6.50 8.04
C VAL A 112 12.24 -7.20 8.18
N SER A 113 11.34 -6.67 9.00
CA SER A 113 9.99 -7.21 9.16
C SER A 113 9.20 -7.19 7.86
N SER A 114 9.34 -6.13 7.06
CA SER A 114 8.68 -6.01 5.75
C SER A 114 9.20 -7.04 4.76
N VAL A 115 10.50 -7.33 4.75
CA VAL A 115 11.08 -8.38 3.89
C VAL A 115 10.57 -9.75 4.27
N PHE A 116 10.61 -10.11 5.55
CA PHE A 116 10.10 -11.41 6.01
C PHE A 116 8.60 -11.55 5.78
N GLY A 117 7.82 -10.51 6.13
CA GLY A 117 6.37 -10.49 5.88
C GLY A 117 6.05 -10.59 4.39
N GLY A 118 6.80 -9.91 3.53
CA GLY A 118 6.64 -9.95 2.09
C GLY A 118 6.92 -11.33 1.50
N ILE A 119 8.01 -11.99 1.92
CA ILE A 119 8.33 -13.35 1.46
C ILE A 119 7.25 -14.34 1.90
N PHE A 120 6.82 -14.28 3.15
CA PHE A 120 5.78 -15.15 3.68
C PHE A 120 4.44 -14.93 2.96
N SER A 121 4.07 -13.67 2.75
CA SER A 121 2.88 -13.27 2.01
C SER A 121 2.92 -13.76 0.55
N LEU A 122 4.08 -13.67 -0.12
CA LEU A 122 4.26 -14.14 -1.48
C LEU A 122 4.03 -15.66 -1.60
N ILE A 123 4.56 -16.43 -0.66
CA ILE A 123 4.36 -17.89 -0.62
C ILE A 123 2.87 -18.21 -0.50
N ILE A 124 2.18 -17.59 0.45
CA ILE A 124 0.73 -17.80 0.63
C ILE A 124 -0.02 -17.37 -0.63
N PHE A 125 0.35 -16.23 -1.23
CA PHE A 125 -0.30 -15.72 -2.42
C PHE A 125 -0.20 -16.68 -3.61
N ILE A 126 0.95 -17.30 -3.84
CA ILE A 126 1.14 -18.28 -4.94
C ILE A 126 0.15 -19.45 -4.81
N PHE A 127 -0.11 -19.92 -3.59
CA PHE A 127 -1.06 -21.01 -3.37
C PHE A 127 -2.53 -20.53 -3.38
N ALA A 128 -2.79 -19.36 -2.86
CA ALA A 128 -4.15 -18.81 -2.72
C ALA A 128 -4.67 -18.17 -4.03
N ALA A 129 -3.79 -17.60 -4.86
CA ALA A 129 -4.19 -16.87 -6.06
C ALA A 129 -5.06 -17.66 -7.03
N PRO A 130 -4.79 -18.94 -7.36
CA PRO A 130 -5.63 -19.71 -8.28
C PRO A 130 -7.04 -19.96 -7.72
N LEU A 131 -7.15 -20.14 -6.40
CA LEU A 131 -8.43 -20.35 -5.73
C LEU A 131 -9.24 -19.04 -5.70
N LEU A 132 -8.59 -17.93 -5.33
CA LEU A 132 -9.22 -16.62 -5.29
C LEU A 132 -9.64 -16.13 -6.68
N ALA A 133 -8.83 -16.41 -7.70
CA ALA A 133 -9.18 -16.07 -9.08
C ALA A 133 -10.44 -16.79 -9.55
N LYS A 134 -10.61 -18.09 -9.24
CA LYS A 134 -11.83 -18.82 -9.57
C LYS A 134 -13.05 -18.20 -8.89
N LEU A 135 -12.96 -17.92 -7.58
CA LEU A 135 -14.04 -17.29 -6.85
C LEU A 135 -14.36 -15.89 -7.39
N ALA A 136 -13.34 -15.09 -7.71
CA ALA A 136 -13.54 -13.73 -8.23
C ALA A 136 -14.22 -13.72 -9.61
N LEU A 137 -13.97 -14.72 -10.45
CA LEU A 137 -14.60 -14.85 -11.76
C LEU A 137 -16.08 -15.30 -11.69
N GLU A 138 -16.49 -15.90 -10.58
CA GLU A 138 -17.89 -16.26 -10.33
C GLU A 138 -18.73 -15.06 -9.88
N PHE A 139 -18.07 -13.97 -9.44
CA PHE A 139 -18.74 -12.75 -9.01
C PHE A 139 -19.15 -11.92 -10.22
N GLY A 140 -20.44 -11.69 -10.39
CA GLY A 140 -20.99 -10.79 -11.37
C GLY A 140 -21.08 -9.34 -10.89
N PRO A 141 -21.50 -8.40 -11.76
CA PRO A 141 -21.64 -6.98 -11.40
C PRO A 141 -22.59 -6.71 -10.23
N ALA A 142 -23.61 -7.53 -10.05
CA ALA A 142 -24.57 -7.41 -8.94
C ALA A 142 -23.94 -7.73 -7.58
N GLU A 143 -23.09 -8.76 -7.53
CA GLU A 143 -22.38 -9.18 -6.32
C GLU A 143 -21.34 -8.12 -5.91
N TYR A 144 -20.63 -7.52 -6.88
CA TYR A 144 -19.72 -6.40 -6.61
C TYR A 144 -20.43 -5.19 -6.04
N PHE A 145 -21.63 -4.87 -6.56
CA PHE A 145 -22.46 -3.80 -5.99
C PHE A 145 -22.88 -4.12 -4.56
N GLY A 146 -23.31 -5.35 -4.30
CA GLY A 146 -23.65 -5.80 -2.95
C GLY A 146 -22.47 -5.70 -1.98
N LEU A 147 -21.28 -6.10 -2.40
CA LEU A 147 -20.04 -5.94 -1.62
C LEU A 147 -19.70 -4.48 -1.32
N ALA A 148 -19.87 -3.58 -2.30
CA ALA A 148 -19.64 -2.15 -2.11
C ALA A 148 -20.60 -1.54 -1.09
N VAL A 149 -21.88 -1.87 -1.17
CA VAL A 149 -22.91 -1.43 -0.19
C VAL A 149 -22.60 -1.98 1.20
N PHE A 150 -22.21 -3.27 1.30
CA PHE A 150 -21.81 -3.87 2.57
C PHE A 150 -20.59 -3.18 3.18
N ALA A 151 -19.53 -2.92 2.39
CA ALA A 151 -18.33 -2.21 2.84
C ALA A 151 -18.65 -0.79 3.33
N LEU A 152 -19.51 -0.05 2.60
CA LEU A 152 -19.95 1.28 3.01
C LEU A 152 -20.76 1.25 4.30
N SER A 153 -21.65 0.25 4.46
CA SER A 153 -22.44 0.09 5.69
C SER A 153 -21.57 -0.24 6.91
N MET A 154 -20.51 -1.06 6.73
CA MET A 154 -19.53 -1.32 7.79
C MET A 154 -18.77 -0.04 8.16
N LEU A 155 -18.30 0.73 7.19
CA LEU A 155 -17.63 2.00 7.45
C LEU A 155 -18.56 2.99 8.18
N ALA A 156 -19.81 3.10 7.76
CA ALA A 156 -20.81 3.95 8.41
C ALA A 156 -21.09 3.50 9.87
N SER A 157 -21.10 2.21 10.12
CA SER A 157 -21.27 1.65 11.47
C SER A 157 -20.06 1.93 12.38
N MET A 158 -18.84 1.88 11.83
CA MET A 158 -17.61 2.20 12.57
C MET A 158 -17.43 3.70 12.79
N SER A 159 -17.94 4.53 11.91
CA SER A 159 -17.90 5.99 11.97
C SER A 159 -18.87 6.57 13.00
N GLY A 160 -19.07 5.98 14.15
CA GLY A 160 -20.03 6.42 15.19
C GLY A 160 -20.25 7.95 15.25
N LYS A 161 -21.16 8.42 16.09
CA LYS A 161 -21.60 9.82 16.24
C LYS A 161 -20.50 10.90 16.34
N SER A 162 -19.23 10.50 16.43
CA SER A 162 -18.07 11.38 16.57
C SER A 162 -17.52 11.95 15.24
N CYS A 163 -17.89 11.42 14.07
CA CYS A 163 -17.35 11.90 12.79
C CYS A 163 -17.85 13.32 12.43
N LEU A 164 -19.07 13.67 12.82
CA LEU A 164 -19.63 15.03 12.64
C LEU A 164 -19.03 16.04 13.63
N LEU A 165 -18.53 15.60 14.78
CA LEU A 165 -17.87 16.47 15.76
C LEU A 165 -16.44 16.84 15.35
N TYR A 166 -15.76 15.98 14.54
CA TYR A 166 -14.40 16.28 14.03
C TYR A 166 -14.40 17.29 12.88
N THR A 167 -15.50 17.46 12.17
CA THR A 167 -15.64 18.46 11.09
C THR A 167 -16.16 19.80 11.59
N SER A 168 -16.62 19.90 12.84
CA SER A 168 -17.04 21.17 13.43
C SER A 168 -15.88 21.77 14.23
N PRO A 169 -15.35 22.95 13.87
CA PRO A 169 -14.32 23.61 14.66
C PRO A 169 -14.84 23.83 16.07
N SER A 170 -14.12 23.31 17.05
CA SER A 170 -14.44 23.48 18.46
C SER A 170 -14.56 24.96 18.80
N PRO A 171 -15.52 25.37 19.65
CA PRO A 171 -15.58 26.77 20.14
C PRO A 171 -14.28 27.24 20.79
N ARG A 172 -13.42 26.33 21.23
CA ARG A 172 -12.09 26.63 21.80
C ARG A 172 -11.05 27.07 20.77
N ASP A 173 -11.22 26.66 19.50
CA ASP A 173 -10.26 27.02 18.43
C ASP A 173 -10.52 28.41 17.84
N ARG A 174 -11.56 29.14 18.34
CA ARG A 174 -11.89 30.49 17.91
C ARG A 174 -11.31 31.60 18.84
N VAL A 175 -10.53 31.22 19.85
CA VAL A 175 -10.05 32.15 20.91
C VAL A 175 -8.52 32.23 20.95
N LEU A 176 -7.82 31.84 19.88
CA LEU A 176 -6.37 32.10 19.72
C LEU A 176 -6.10 32.92 18.48
#